data_d1f1930a2fd0d118932fb547138101f0
#
_entry.id   d1f1930a2fd0d118932fb547138101f0
#
_cell.length_a   1.000
_cell.length_b   1.000
_cell.length_c   1.000
_cell.angle_alpha   90.00
_cell.angle_beta   90.00
_cell.angle_gamma   90.00
#
_symmetry.space_group_name_H-M   'P 1'
#
loop_
_entity.id
_entity.type
_entity.pdbx_description
1 polymer ?
#
loop_
_entity_poly.entity_id
_entity_poly.type
_entity_poly.pdbx_seq_one_letter_code
_entity_poly.pdbx_strand_id
1 'polypeptide(L)'
;MGDLDDVAWSILRQANVWVAFAMLCIGLMTQFSRYAKAAGWSPDRLSAARAAAAALSLALAVTLARATPGLSVDWRGCGGGTGLPLDDAEGVLNVLLFVPWGIAAGYAWRRFWPVFAVGAAASLLIELVQGLLGNGTCHSDDLVRNAAGAAIGAGIGIVAAHVYGRR
;
A
#
# COMPACT_ATOMS: atom_id res chain seq x y z
N MET A 1 7.58 -15.90 -17.95
CA MET A 1 6.60 -15.62 -16.88
C MET A 1 7.20 -16.20 -15.60
N GLY A 2 7.78 -15.36 -14.73
CA GLY A 2 8.20 -15.82 -13.42
C GLY A 2 6.96 -16.19 -12.61
N ASP A 3 7.04 -17.30 -11.88
CA ASP A 3 5.93 -17.72 -11.02
C ASP A 3 5.74 -16.67 -9.91
N LEU A 4 4.48 -16.37 -9.54
CA LEU A 4 4.14 -15.46 -8.43
C LEU A 4 4.90 -15.83 -7.15
N ASP A 5 5.12 -17.12 -6.94
CA ASP A 5 5.86 -17.68 -5.82
C ASP A 5 7.33 -17.25 -5.83
N ASP A 6 7.99 -17.24 -6.98
CA ASP A 6 9.40 -16.84 -7.10
C ASP A 6 9.61 -15.37 -6.76
N VAL A 7 8.71 -14.50 -7.23
CA VAL A 7 8.76 -13.07 -6.94
C VAL A 7 8.52 -12.81 -5.45
N ALA A 8 7.49 -13.44 -4.88
CA ALA A 8 7.18 -13.32 -3.45
C ALA A 8 8.34 -13.81 -2.57
N TRP A 9 8.93 -14.97 -2.89
CA TRP A 9 10.08 -15.52 -2.16
C TRP A 9 11.32 -14.64 -2.26
N SER A 10 11.57 -14.03 -3.41
CA SER A 10 12.71 -13.13 -3.58
C SER A 10 12.61 -11.91 -2.64
N ILE A 11 11.40 -11.41 -2.41
CA ILE A 11 11.11 -10.28 -1.52
C ILE A 11 11.25 -10.68 -0.05
N LEU A 12 10.63 -11.80 0.31
CA LEU A 12 10.58 -12.26 1.71
C LEU A 12 11.96 -12.63 2.30
N ARG A 13 12.95 -12.91 1.46
CA ARG A 13 14.34 -13.20 1.89
C ARG A 13 15.18 -11.96 2.16
N GLN A 14 14.69 -10.75 1.85
CA GLN A 14 15.48 -9.53 2.00
C GLN A 14 15.33 -8.96 3.42
N ALA A 15 16.38 -9.01 4.23
CA ALA A 15 16.37 -8.51 5.60
C ALA A 15 16.04 -7.00 5.70
N ASN A 16 16.46 -6.19 4.73
CA ASN A 16 16.17 -4.77 4.65
C ASN A 16 14.67 -4.47 4.53
N VAL A 17 13.91 -5.33 3.84
CA VAL A 17 12.44 -5.21 3.75
C VAL A 17 11.82 -5.36 5.15
N TRP A 18 12.25 -6.33 5.93
CA TRP A 18 11.72 -6.57 7.26
C TRP A 18 12.09 -5.47 8.26
N VAL A 19 13.32 -4.94 8.17
CA VAL A 19 13.74 -3.79 8.99
C VAL A 19 12.93 -2.54 8.64
N ALA A 20 12.76 -2.23 7.36
CA ALA A 20 11.93 -1.13 6.92
C ALA A 20 10.47 -1.30 7.35
N PHE A 21 9.90 -2.50 7.18
CA PHE A 21 8.56 -2.83 7.65
C PHE A 21 8.39 -2.57 9.16
N ALA A 22 9.32 -3.07 9.99
CA ALA A 22 9.24 -2.90 11.43
C ALA A 22 9.27 -1.41 11.83
N MET A 23 10.17 -0.63 11.27
CA MET A 23 10.28 0.81 11.57
C MET A 23 9.02 1.58 11.14
N LEU A 24 8.55 1.36 9.91
CA LEU A 24 7.34 1.99 9.40
C LEU A 24 6.11 1.56 10.21
N CYS A 25 6.01 0.28 10.54
CA CYS A 25 4.90 -0.28 11.30
C CYS A 25 4.80 0.38 12.69
N ILE A 26 5.91 0.48 13.42
CA ILE A 26 5.95 1.14 14.73
C ILE A 26 5.52 2.61 14.60
N GLY A 27 6.08 3.33 13.63
CA GLY A 27 5.76 4.74 13.40
C GLY A 27 4.28 4.96 13.05
N LEU A 28 3.80 4.28 12.01
CA LEU A 28 2.41 4.44 11.54
C LEU A 28 1.38 3.92 12.54
N MET A 29 1.63 2.77 13.19
CA MET A 29 0.73 2.27 14.24
C MET A 29 0.62 3.22 15.42
N THR A 30 1.73 3.86 15.81
CA THR A 30 1.73 4.85 16.88
C THR A 30 0.89 6.06 16.48
N GLN A 31 1.10 6.61 15.30
CA GLN A 31 0.36 7.78 14.79
C GLN A 31 -1.13 7.48 14.61
N PHE A 32 -1.46 6.37 13.96
CA PHE A 32 -2.86 5.97 13.76
C PHE A 32 -3.56 5.69 15.09
N SER A 33 -2.86 5.06 16.05
CA SER A 33 -3.42 4.82 17.40
C SER A 33 -3.66 6.13 18.16
N ARG A 34 -2.74 7.09 18.08
CA ARG A 34 -2.92 8.42 18.69
C ARG A 34 -4.10 9.14 18.09
N TYR A 35 -4.19 9.19 16.78
CA TYR A 35 -5.32 9.80 16.06
C TYR A 35 -6.66 9.15 16.44
N ALA A 36 -6.74 7.83 16.37
CA ALA A 36 -7.96 7.09 16.68
C ALA A 36 -8.43 7.29 18.13
N LYS A 37 -7.49 7.30 19.10
CA LYS A 37 -7.78 7.58 20.50
C LYS A 37 -8.26 9.02 20.71
N ALA A 38 -7.60 9.99 20.10
CA ALA A 38 -7.99 11.39 20.17
C ALA A 38 -9.37 11.64 19.54
N ALA A 39 -9.71 10.90 18.51
CA ALA A 39 -11.02 10.94 17.85
C ALA A 39 -12.10 10.11 18.56
N GLY A 40 -11.81 9.46 19.68
CA GLY A 40 -12.78 8.67 20.45
C GLY A 40 -13.29 7.43 19.71
N TRP A 41 -12.44 6.80 18.88
CA TRP A 41 -12.85 5.63 18.11
C TRP A 41 -13.07 4.39 18.98
N SER A 42 -14.05 3.58 18.59
CA SER A 42 -14.31 2.28 19.23
C SER A 42 -13.10 1.35 19.13
N PRO A 43 -12.97 0.34 20.01
CA PRO A 43 -11.87 -0.62 19.97
C PRO A 43 -11.71 -1.32 18.62
N ASP A 44 -12.80 -1.64 17.94
CA ASP A 44 -12.80 -2.28 16.62
C ASP A 44 -12.21 -1.37 15.55
N ARG A 45 -12.60 -0.10 15.54
CA ARG A 45 -12.04 0.90 14.64
C ARG A 45 -10.57 1.19 14.92
N LEU A 46 -10.17 1.20 16.20
CA LEU A 46 -8.76 1.33 16.60
C LEU A 46 -7.95 0.11 16.10
N SER A 47 -8.49 -1.10 16.22
CA SER A 47 -7.85 -2.32 15.72
C SER A 47 -7.70 -2.28 14.19
N ALA A 48 -8.74 -1.87 13.49
CA ALA A 48 -8.69 -1.70 12.04
C ALA A 48 -7.69 -0.61 11.61
N ALA A 49 -7.58 0.51 12.34
CA ALA A 49 -6.57 1.53 12.07
C ALA A 49 -5.14 1.01 12.24
N ARG A 50 -4.90 0.16 13.23
CA ARG A 50 -3.60 -0.51 13.41
C ARG A 50 -3.32 -1.51 12.29
N ALA A 51 -4.32 -2.29 11.88
CA ALA A 51 -4.19 -3.18 10.74
C ALA A 51 -3.90 -2.41 9.44
N ALA A 52 -4.55 -1.26 9.23
CA ALA A 52 -4.26 -0.37 8.11
C ALA A 52 -2.80 0.14 8.16
N ALA A 53 -2.32 0.55 9.34
CA ALA A 53 -0.93 0.97 9.50
C ALA A 53 0.05 -0.15 9.15
N ALA A 54 -0.20 -1.37 9.61
CA ALA A 54 0.65 -2.53 9.31
C ALA A 54 0.64 -2.86 7.82
N ALA A 55 -0.54 -2.90 7.18
CA ALA A 55 -0.67 -3.19 5.76
C ALA A 55 0.02 -2.12 4.89
N LEU A 56 -0.14 -0.83 5.22
CA LEU A 56 0.56 0.25 4.51
C LEU A 56 2.08 0.17 4.70
N SER A 57 2.53 -0.16 5.91
CA SER A 57 3.96 -0.35 6.20
C SER A 57 4.54 -1.50 5.38
N LEU A 58 3.79 -2.60 5.21
CA LEU A 58 4.21 -3.72 4.39
C LEU A 58 4.30 -3.30 2.92
N ALA A 59 3.29 -2.61 2.40
CA ALA A 59 3.29 -2.11 1.04
C ALA A 59 4.50 -1.21 0.77
N LEU A 60 4.76 -0.24 1.63
CA LEU A 60 5.91 0.66 1.51
C LEU A 60 7.24 -0.08 1.64
N ALA A 61 7.36 -1.02 2.58
CA ALA A 61 8.59 -1.78 2.78
C ALA A 61 8.92 -2.67 1.57
N VAL A 62 7.93 -3.38 1.05
CA VAL A 62 8.09 -4.27 -0.11
C VAL A 62 8.46 -3.48 -1.37
N THR A 63 7.90 -2.31 -1.56
CA THR A 63 8.15 -1.50 -2.75
C THR A 63 9.43 -0.65 -2.66
N LEU A 64 9.69 -0.02 -1.51
CA LEU A 64 10.80 0.92 -1.36
C LEU A 64 12.11 0.27 -0.90
N ALA A 65 12.06 -0.78 -0.07
CA ALA A 65 13.27 -1.42 0.43
C ALA A 65 13.93 -2.38 -0.57
N ARG A 66 13.27 -2.69 -1.68
CA ARG A 66 13.89 -3.40 -2.83
C ARG A 66 14.87 -2.53 -3.60
N ALA A 67 14.80 -1.23 -3.39
CA ALA A 67 15.63 -0.27 -4.06
C ALA A 67 17.10 -0.43 -3.65
N THR A 68 17.98 -0.81 -4.59
CA THR A 68 19.42 -0.70 -4.37
C THR A 68 19.83 0.76 -4.48
N PRO A 69 20.55 1.33 -3.48
CA PRO A 69 20.89 2.73 -3.50
C PRO A 69 21.82 3.08 -4.67
N GLY A 70 21.28 3.72 -5.67
CA GLY A 70 22.01 4.35 -6.74
C GLY A 70 21.21 5.57 -7.16
N LEU A 71 21.70 6.77 -6.84
CA LEU A 71 21.09 8.01 -7.32
C LEU A 71 21.30 8.12 -8.83
N SER A 72 20.39 7.59 -9.61
CA SER A 72 20.30 7.85 -11.05
C SER A 72 18.89 8.30 -11.35
N VAL A 73 18.70 9.60 -11.53
CA VAL A 73 17.41 10.16 -11.91
C VAL A 73 17.17 9.86 -13.39
N ASP A 74 16.39 8.86 -13.69
CA ASP A 74 15.92 8.59 -15.06
C ASP A 74 14.39 8.72 -15.15
N TRP A 75 13.95 9.91 -15.53
CA TRP A 75 12.54 10.20 -15.80
C TRP A 75 12.06 9.73 -17.18
N ARG A 76 12.96 9.16 -18.01
CA ARG A 76 12.62 8.73 -19.38
C ARG A 76 11.68 7.53 -19.41
N GLY A 77 11.58 6.80 -18.30
CA GLY A 77 10.70 5.66 -18.13
C GLY A 77 9.30 6.00 -17.58
N CYS A 78 8.99 7.25 -17.21
CA CYS A 78 7.67 7.66 -16.73
C CYS A 78 6.64 7.76 -17.88
N GLY A 79 6.53 6.75 -18.69
CA GLY A 79 5.66 6.67 -19.85
C GLY A 79 5.27 5.22 -20.09
N GLY A 80 4.24 4.75 -19.41
CA GLY A 80 3.58 3.48 -19.65
C GLY A 80 2.16 3.69 -20.14
N GLY A 81 1.52 2.65 -20.61
CA GLY A 81 0.10 2.68 -20.98
C GLY A 81 -0.77 3.07 -19.78
N THR A 82 -1.94 3.62 -20.05
CA THR A 82 -2.95 3.95 -19.02
C THR A 82 -3.89 2.76 -18.77
N GLY A 83 -3.41 1.52 -18.96
CA GLY A 83 -4.17 0.29 -18.83
C GLY A 83 -4.14 -0.30 -17.43
N LEU A 84 -5.07 -1.24 -17.18
CA LEU A 84 -5.03 -2.19 -16.08
C LEU A 84 -4.68 -3.59 -16.64
N PRO A 85 -3.56 -3.78 -17.36
CA PRO A 85 -3.20 -5.12 -17.76
C PRO A 85 -2.84 -5.90 -16.49
N LEU A 86 -3.61 -6.95 -16.21
CA LEU A 86 -3.38 -7.90 -15.12
C LEU A 86 -2.79 -9.21 -15.69
N ASP A 87 -2.11 -9.10 -16.80
CA ASP A 87 -1.53 -10.20 -17.57
C ASP A 87 -0.14 -10.60 -17.08
N ASP A 88 0.44 -9.80 -16.17
CA ASP A 88 1.70 -10.10 -15.51
C ASP A 88 1.54 -10.25 -13.97
N ALA A 89 2.45 -11.00 -13.37
CA ALA A 89 2.47 -11.26 -11.94
C ALA A 89 2.65 -9.98 -11.11
N GLU A 90 3.42 -9.02 -11.61
CA GLU A 90 3.70 -7.76 -10.91
C GLU A 90 2.45 -6.89 -10.85
N GLY A 91 1.68 -6.81 -11.95
CA GLY A 91 0.44 -6.06 -11.98
C GLY A 91 -0.60 -6.58 -10.99
N VAL A 92 -0.74 -7.90 -10.89
CA VAL A 92 -1.63 -8.53 -9.90
C VAL A 92 -1.14 -8.25 -8.48
N LEU A 93 0.16 -8.37 -8.21
CA LEU A 93 0.74 -8.11 -6.90
C LEU A 93 0.55 -6.65 -6.46
N ASN A 94 0.68 -5.69 -7.36
CA ASN A 94 0.47 -4.28 -7.05
C ASN A 94 -0.97 -4.00 -6.61
N VAL A 95 -1.97 -4.57 -7.31
CA VAL A 95 -3.37 -4.48 -6.86
C VAL A 95 -3.54 -5.13 -5.49
N LEU A 96 -3.08 -6.38 -5.33
CA LEU A 96 -3.26 -7.15 -4.10
C LEU A 96 -2.55 -6.53 -2.89
N LEU A 97 -1.46 -5.82 -3.11
CA LEU A 97 -0.68 -5.18 -2.05
C LEU A 97 -1.46 -4.07 -1.32
N PHE A 98 -2.31 -3.34 -2.04
CA PHE A 98 -3.10 -2.24 -1.47
C PHE A 98 -4.50 -2.66 -1.01
N VAL A 99 -5.01 -3.83 -1.41
CA VAL A 99 -6.34 -4.32 -0.97
C VAL A 99 -6.43 -4.47 0.56
N PRO A 100 -5.48 -5.15 1.27
CA PRO A 100 -5.56 -5.28 2.74
C PRO A 100 -5.55 -3.94 3.46
N TRP A 101 -4.74 -2.99 2.99
CA TRP A 101 -4.73 -1.64 3.51
C TRP A 101 -6.08 -0.95 3.30
N GLY A 102 -6.63 -1.02 2.09
CA GLY A 102 -7.92 -0.43 1.76
C GLY A 102 -9.04 -0.99 2.62
N ILE A 103 -9.09 -2.32 2.84
CA ILE A 103 -10.09 -2.97 3.70
C ILE A 103 -10.01 -2.42 5.13
N ALA A 104 -8.84 -2.44 5.73
CA ALA A 104 -8.63 -2.01 7.10
C ALA A 104 -8.89 -0.50 7.27
N ALA A 105 -8.42 0.33 6.34
CA ALA A 105 -8.66 1.76 6.33
C ALA A 105 -10.13 2.08 6.08
N GLY A 106 -10.78 1.44 5.11
CA GLY A 106 -12.21 1.60 4.83
C GLY A 106 -13.09 1.28 6.03
N TYR A 107 -12.78 0.20 6.75
CA TYR A 107 -13.47 -0.17 8.00
C TYR A 107 -13.25 0.89 9.09
N ALA A 108 -12.01 1.36 9.27
CA ALA A 108 -11.66 2.31 10.31
C ALA A 108 -12.25 3.71 10.07
N TRP A 109 -12.07 4.26 8.89
CA TRP A 109 -12.50 5.64 8.56
C TRP A 109 -13.94 5.74 8.08
N ARG A 110 -14.51 4.67 7.53
CA ARG A 110 -15.87 4.62 6.97
C ARG A 110 -16.16 5.68 5.91
N ARG A 111 -15.12 6.11 5.19
CA ARG A 111 -15.18 7.14 4.15
C ARG A 111 -14.34 6.70 2.95
N PHE A 112 -14.95 6.59 1.79
CA PHE A 112 -14.28 6.11 0.58
C PHE A 112 -13.20 7.09 0.09
N TRP A 113 -13.56 8.33 -0.15
CA TRP A 113 -12.67 9.29 -0.80
C TRP A 113 -11.37 9.59 -0.04
N PRO A 114 -11.39 9.82 1.28
CA PRO A 114 -10.14 10.00 2.03
C PRO A 114 -9.23 8.76 1.98
N VAL A 115 -9.81 7.56 2.05
CA VAL A 115 -9.02 6.31 1.97
C VAL A 115 -8.43 6.16 0.57
N PHE A 116 -9.25 6.33 -0.47
CA PHE A 116 -8.77 6.30 -1.85
C PHE A 116 -7.65 7.34 -2.10
N ALA A 117 -7.84 8.59 -1.66
CA ALA A 117 -6.86 9.65 -1.86
C ALA A 117 -5.52 9.36 -1.16
N VAL A 118 -5.55 8.80 0.06
CA VAL A 118 -4.33 8.40 0.77
C VAL A 118 -3.64 7.23 0.06
N GLY A 119 -4.38 6.24 -0.44
CA GLY A 119 -3.83 5.14 -1.21
C GLY A 119 -3.17 5.60 -2.51
N ALA A 120 -3.85 6.46 -3.25
CA ALA A 120 -3.30 7.05 -4.48
C ALA A 120 -2.06 7.91 -4.20
N ALA A 121 -2.08 8.71 -3.11
CA ALA A 121 -0.93 9.51 -2.70
C ALA A 121 0.26 8.65 -2.26
N ALA A 122 0.02 7.55 -1.54
CA ALA A 122 1.06 6.60 -1.15
C ALA A 122 1.67 5.94 -2.39
N SER A 123 0.84 5.53 -3.36
CA SER A 123 1.32 4.97 -4.61
C SER A 123 2.14 5.99 -5.41
N LEU A 124 1.67 7.23 -5.53
CA LEU A 124 2.43 8.29 -6.18
C LEU A 124 3.79 8.53 -5.50
N LEU A 125 3.82 8.52 -4.17
CA LEU A 125 5.06 8.66 -3.41
C LEU A 125 6.03 7.51 -3.71
N ILE A 126 5.53 6.27 -3.81
CA ILE A 126 6.34 5.11 -4.19
C ILE A 126 6.99 5.35 -5.55
N GLU A 127 6.20 5.70 -6.57
CA GLU A 127 6.69 5.97 -7.91
C GLU A 127 7.74 7.09 -7.96
N LEU A 128 7.47 8.19 -7.22
CA LEU A 128 8.42 9.30 -7.12
C LEU A 128 9.75 8.87 -6.48
N VAL A 129 9.70 8.11 -5.39
CA VAL A 129 10.90 7.62 -4.70
C VAL A 129 11.66 6.63 -5.58
N GLN A 130 10.97 5.71 -6.25
CA GLN A 130 11.60 4.77 -7.17
C GLN A 130 12.26 5.48 -8.35
N GLY A 131 11.60 6.47 -8.94
CA GLY A 131 12.16 7.31 -10.00
C GLY A 131 13.38 8.12 -9.55
N LEU A 132 13.36 8.66 -8.33
CA LEU A 132 14.49 9.40 -7.75
C LEU A 132 15.69 8.51 -7.40
N LEU A 133 15.45 7.29 -6.97
CA LEU A 133 16.50 6.35 -6.59
C LEU A 133 17.07 5.57 -7.78
N GLY A 134 16.50 5.74 -8.98
CA GLY A 134 16.95 5.07 -10.21
C GLY A 134 16.76 3.54 -10.20
N ASN A 135 15.92 3.03 -9.34
CA ASN A 135 15.76 1.59 -9.11
C ASN A 135 14.44 1.01 -9.63
N GLY A 136 13.67 1.79 -10.30
CA GLY A 136 12.40 1.40 -10.91
C GLY A 136 12.19 2.17 -12.19
N THR A 137 11.55 1.52 -13.13
CA THR A 137 10.88 2.22 -14.20
C THR A 137 9.63 2.85 -13.59
N CYS A 138 9.55 4.19 -13.58
CA CYS A 138 8.34 4.91 -13.19
C CYS A 138 7.20 4.50 -14.14
N HIS A 139 6.35 3.57 -13.71
CA HIS A 139 5.24 3.08 -14.51
C HIS A 139 3.92 3.69 -14.01
N SER A 140 3.28 4.50 -14.83
CA SER A 140 1.94 5.04 -14.52
C SER A 140 0.91 3.93 -14.27
N ASP A 141 1.13 2.74 -14.81
CA ASP A 141 0.28 1.57 -14.61
C ASP A 141 0.28 1.09 -13.16
N ASP A 142 1.43 1.15 -12.46
CA ASP A 142 1.53 0.74 -11.06
C ASP A 142 0.79 1.70 -10.14
N LEU A 143 0.79 3.00 -10.45
CA LEU A 143 -0.05 3.97 -9.77
C LEU A 143 -1.53 3.60 -9.88
N VAL A 144 -1.98 3.25 -11.08
CA VAL A 144 -3.39 2.88 -11.34
C VAL A 144 -3.75 1.56 -10.64
N ARG A 145 -2.87 0.57 -10.69
CA ARG A 145 -3.05 -0.75 -10.06
C ARG A 145 -3.14 -0.65 -8.56
N ASN A 146 -2.22 0.07 -7.92
CA ASN A 146 -2.23 0.32 -6.48
C ASN A 146 -3.48 1.11 -6.04
N ALA A 147 -3.84 2.17 -6.79
CA ALA A 147 -5.05 2.94 -6.53
C ALA A 147 -6.33 2.10 -6.69
N ALA A 148 -6.38 1.21 -7.68
CA ALA A 148 -7.49 0.27 -7.85
C ALA A 148 -7.60 -0.70 -6.65
N GLY A 149 -6.47 -1.26 -6.20
CA GLY A 149 -6.42 -2.10 -5.00
C GLY A 149 -6.93 -1.37 -3.76
N ALA A 150 -6.50 -0.13 -3.55
CA ALA A 150 -6.97 0.73 -2.47
C ALA A 150 -8.49 0.99 -2.55
N ALA A 151 -9.02 1.27 -3.74
CA ALA A 151 -10.43 1.53 -3.97
C ALA A 151 -11.30 0.29 -3.69
N ILE A 152 -10.91 -0.86 -4.25
CA ILE A 152 -11.59 -2.15 -4.01
C ILE A 152 -11.61 -2.47 -2.52
N GLY A 153 -10.45 -2.40 -1.87
CA GLY A 153 -10.32 -2.64 -0.43
C GLY A 153 -11.18 -1.67 0.38
N ALA A 154 -11.17 -0.37 0.07
CA ALA A 154 -11.97 0.63 0.75
C ALA A 154 -13.48 0.31 0.67
N GLY A 155 -13.97 -0.05 -0.50
CA GLY A 155 -15.37 -0.47 -0.68
C GLY A 155 -15.73 -1.66 0.21
N ILE A 156 -14.92 -2.72 0.19
CA ILE A 156 -15.12 -3.91 1.02
C ILE A 156 -15.10 -3.54 2.51
N GLY A 157 -14.12 -2.76 2.96
CA GLY A 157 -13.97 -2.35 4.36
C GLY A 157 -15.13 -1.52 4.86
N ILE A 158 -15.66 -0.59 4.05
CA ILE A 158 -16.83 0.22 4.39
C ILE A 158 -18.09 -0.65 4.51
N VAL A 159 -18.31 -1.58 3.58
CA VAL A 159 -19.43 -2.52 3.66
C VAL A 159 -19.33 -3.36 4.93
N ALA A 160 -18.15 -3.92 5.22
CA ALA A 160 -17.90 -4.67 6.45
C ALA A 160 -18.18 -3.84 7.71
N ALA A 161 -17.80 -2.56 7.73
CA ALA A 161 -18.07 -1.67 8.85
C ALA A 161 -19.57 -1.40 9.05
N HIS A 162 -20.38 -1.38 7.99
CA HIS A 162 -21.82 -1.25 8.08
C HIS A 162 -22.52 -2.50 8.58
N VAL A 163 -22.00 -3.67 8.20
CA VAL A 163 -22.59 -4.97 8.59
C VAL A 163 -22.21 -5.35 10.03
N TYR A 164 -20.93 -5.23 10.37
CA TYR A 164 -20.39 -5.74 11.65
C TYR A 164 -20.13 -4.66 12.69
N GLY A 165 -19.96 -3.40 12.31
CA GLY A 165 -19.64 -2.31 13.23
C GLY A 165 -20.84 -1.66 13.94
N ARG A 166 -22.01 -2.28 13.89
CA ARG A 166 -23.24 -1.84 14.59
C ARG A 166 -23.49 -2.56 15.94
N ARG A 167 -22.56 -3.37 16.36
CA ARG A 167 -22.67 -4.12 17.64
C ARG A 167 -21.96 -3.38 18.75
#